data_d2bedf2e38453937f0c679be123b6623
#
_entry.id   d2bedf2e38453937f0c679be123b6623
#
_cell.length_a   1.000
_cell.length_b   1.000
_cell.length_c   1.000
_cell.angle_alpha   90.00
_cell.angle_beta   90.00
_cell.angle_gamma   90.00
#
_symmetry.space_group_name_H-M   'P 1'
#
loop_
_entity.id
_entity.type
_entity.pdbx_description
1 polymer ?
#
loop_
_entity_poly.entity_id
_entity_poly.type
_entity_poly.pdbx_seq_one_letter_code
_entity_poly.pdbx_strand_id
1 'polypeptide(L)'
;MSNDRVEVVIIGSGNVAEAFACALSKSEAIRLKQIFARNEARGRAIAERVNSVWSNRPEELMPADIYIISVSDRAVGDVASSLCFAPGSVVVHTAGSVPLAELPSEGVHRGILYAFQSFTHGRDIAFEGLPLFVEAESEQVYNLLEAFGRALGCRVERASSERRRVIHLAGVFVNNFVNHLYALADEIIADAGLRFEVLRPLILEIQRILSDHNPALRYAAT
;
A
#
# COMPACT_ATOMS: atom_id res chain seq x y z
N MET A 1 -23.32 2.58 -24.33
CA MET A 1 -22.34 3.31 -23.52
C MET A 1 -21.35 2.27 -23.05
N SER A 2 -20.15 2.25 -23.61
CA SER A 2 -19.08 1.35 -23.16
C SER A 2 -18.75 1.75 -21.72
N ASN A 3 -18.95 0.82 -20.80
CA ASN A 3 -18.67 1.04 -19.39
C ASN A 3 -17.19 0.70 -19.20
N ASP A 4 -16.30 1.53 -19.75
CA ASP A 4 -14.86 1.33 -19.72
C ASP A 4 -14.32 1.62 -18.31
N ARG A 5 -14.61 0.67 -17.41
CA ARG A 5 -13.97 0.65 -16.09
C ARG A 5 -12.55 0.14 -16.24
N VAL A 6 -11.61 0.79 -15.58
CA VAL A 6 -10.24 0.31 -15.50
C VAL A 6 -10.22 -1.07 -14.83
N GLU A 7 -9.75 -2.07 -15.52
CA GLU A 7 -9.68 -3.44 -15.03
C GLU A 7 -8.38 -3.68 -14.26
N VAL A 8 -8.49 -4.20 -13.04
CA VAL A 8 -7.35 -4.36 -12.12
C VAL A 8 -7.24 -5.77 -11.60
N VAL A 9 -6.01 -6.26 -11.51
CA VAL A 9 -5.64 -7.48 -10.80
C VAL A 9 -4.68 -7.11 -9.67
N ILE A 10 -4.94 -7.60 -8.45
CA ILE A 10 -4.02 -7.47 -7.32
C ILE A 10 -3.23 -8.76 -7.18
N ILE A 11 -1.90 -8.64 -7.09
CA ILE A 11 -0.96 -9.73 -6.90
C ILE A 11 -0.39 -9.62 -5.49
N GLY A 12 -0.85 -10.50 -4.61
CA GLY A 12 -0.53 -10.52 -3.18
C GLY A 12 -1.77 -10.63 -2.29
N SER A 13 -1.56 -10.96 -1.03
CA SER A 13 -2.60 -11.09 0.01
C SER A 13 -2.15 -10.51 1.36
N GLY A 14 -1.18 -9.58 1.35
CA GLY A 14 -0.75 -8.83 2.51
C GLY A 14 -1.77 -7.75 2.92
N ASN A 15 -1.47 -7.03 4.00
CA ASN A 15 -2.37 -5.97 4.50
C ASN A 15 -2.57 -4.85 3.48
N VAL A 16 -1.53 -4.49 2.72
CA VAL A 16 -1.61 -3.48 1.65
C VAL A 16 -2.49 -3.99 0.51
N ALA A 17 -2.32 -5.26 0.08
CA ALA A 17 -3.17 -5.88 -0.94
C ALA A 17 -4.65 -5.87 -0.54
N GLU A 18 -4.95 -6.25 0.71
CA GLU A 18 -6.30 -6.25 1.27
C GLU A 18 -6.91 -4.84 1.28
N ALA A 19 -6.13 -3.83 1.71
CA ALA A 19 -6.59 -2.44 1.75
C ALA A 19 -6.89 -1.89 0.34
N PHE A 20 -6.00 -2.12 -0.64
CA PHE A 20 -6.27 -1.78 -2.03
C PHE A 20 -7.50 -2.52 -2.57
N ALA A 21 -7.64 -3.82 -2.32
CA ALA A 21 -8.80 -4.59 -2.76
C ALA A 21 -10.12 -3.99 -2.24
N CYS A 22 -10.15 -3.65 -0.94
CA CYS A 22 -11.31 -3.02 -0.32
C CYS A 22 -11.61 -1.61 -0.90
N ALA A 23 -10.57 -0.82 -1.18
CA ALA A 23 -10.75 0.50 -1.78
C ALA A 23 -11.25 0.40 -3.24
N LEU A 24 -10.67 -0.49 -4.04
CA LEU A 24 -11.04 -0.71 -5.44
C LEU A 24 -12.48 -1.21 -5.58
N SER A 25 -12.92 -2.11 -4.69
CA SER A 25 -14.28 -2.67 -4.73
C SER A 25 -15.38 -1.64 -4.47
N LYS A 26 -15.04 -0.49 -3.87
CA LYS A 26 -15.96 0.62 -3.60
C LYS A 26 -16.01 1.64 -4.75
N SER A 27 -15.08 1.58 -5.71
CA SER A 27 -15.00 2.52 -6.82
C SER A 27 -15.92 2.13 -7.98
N GLU A 28 -16.68 3.08 -8.48
CA GLU A 28 -17.51 2.87 -9.68
C GLU A 28 -16.69 2.89 -10.99
N ALA A 29 -15.54 3.56 -10.98
CA ALA A 29 -14.65 3.72 -12.13
C ALA A 29 -13.71 2.51 -12.35
N ILE A 30 -13.57 1.62 -11.35
CA ILE A 30 -12.58 0.55 -11.34
C ILE A 30 -13.29 -0.80 -11.17
N ARG A 31 -12.78 -1.81 -11.85
CA ARG A 31 -13.23 -3.20 -11.72
C ARG A 31 -12.09 -4.07 -11.22
N LEU A 32 -12.17 -4.49 -9.98
CA LEU A 32 -11.24 -5.51 -9.45
C LEU A 32 -11.63 -6.88 -9.98
N LYS A 33 -10.83 -7.43 -10.87
CA LYS A 33 -11.09 -8.72 -11.55
C LYS A 33 -10.65 -9.91 -10.74
N GLN A 34 -9.46 -9.82 -10.12
CA GLN A 34 -8.83 -10.98 -9.49
C GLN A 34 -7.91 -10.58 -8.34
N ILE A 35 -7.90 -11.43 -7.32
CA ILE A 35 -6.84 -11.50 -6.32
C ILE A 35 -5.96 -12.70 -6.68
N PHE A 36 -4.74 -12.44 -7.14
CA PHE A 36 -3.75 -13.47 -7.42
C PHE A 36 -2.81 -13.60 -6.23
N ALA A 37 -2.85 -14.71 -5.51
CA ALA A 37 -2.08 -14.83 -4.28
C ALA A 37 -1.68 -16.26 -3.97
N ARG A 38 -0.41 -16.46 -3.61
CA ARG A 38 0.16 -17.75 -3.22
C ARG A 38 -0.49 -18.32 -1.94
N ASN A 39 -0.80 -17.46 -0.97
CA ASN A 39 -1.50 -17.88 0.25
C ASN A 39 -3.00 -18.01 -0.05
N GLU A 40 -3.46 -19.25 -0.21
CA GLU A 40 -4.83 -19.58 -0.55
C GLU A 40 -5.85 -19.03 0.47
N ALA A 41 -5.64 -19.30 1.76
CA ALA A 41 -6.59 -18.92 2.80
C ALA A 41 -6.82 -17.41 2.82
N ARG A 42 -5.76 -16.60 2.79
CA ARG A 42 -5.86 -15.13 2.75
C ARG A 42 -6.37 -14.62 1.40
N GLY A 43 -5.90 -15.20 0.31
CA GLY A 43 -6.32 -14.79 -1.03
C GLY A 43 -7.81 -14.99 -1.25
N ARG A 44 -8.35 -16.14 -0.86
CA ARG A 44 -9.80 -16.43 -0.92
C ARG A 44 -10.60 -15.50 -0.01
N ALA A 45 -10.17 -15.30 1.23
CA ALA A 45 -10.88 -14.43 2.16
C ALA A 45 -10.96 -12.97 1.64
N ILE A 46 -9.89 -12.45 1.03
CA ILE A 46 -9.92 -11.12 0.40
C ILE A 46 -10.86 -11.13 -0.80
N ALA A 47 -10.76 -12.12 -1.70
CA ALA A 47 -11.58 -12.20 -2.91
C ALA A 47 -13.07 -12.28 -2.56
N GLU A 48 -13.47 -13.09 -1.59
CA GLU A 48 -14.85 -13.19 -1.08
C GLU A 48 -15.34 -11.85 -0.52
N ARG A 49 -14.51 -11.18 0.29
CA ARG A 49 -14.85 -9.89 0.90
C ARG A 49 -15.16 -8.80 -0.13
N VAL A 50 -14.48 -8.84 -1.28
CA VAL A 50 -14.60 -7.80 -2.33
C VAL A 50 -15.37 -8.28 -3.57
N ASN A 51 -16.01 -9.43 -3.49
CA ASN A 51 -16.75 -10.06 -4.58
C ASN A 51 -15.93 -10.18 -5.87
N SER A 52 -14.71 -10.72 -5.73
CA SER A 52 -13.76 -10.98 -6.82
C SER A 52 -13.41 -12.47 -6.89
N VAL A 53 -12.59 -12.88 -7.87
CA VAL A 53 -12.09 -14.24 -7.96
C VAL A 53 -10.67 -14.36 -7.42
N TRP A 54 -10.31 -15.54 -6.92
CA TRP A 54 -8.95 -15.85 -6.47
C TRP A 54 -8.34 -16.94 -7.34
N SER A 55 -7.02 -16.82 -7.58
CA SER A 55 -6.18 -17.90 -8.09
C SER A 55 -4.75 -17.77 -7.57
N ASN A 56 -4.00 -18.87 -7.61
CA ASN A 56 -2.55 -18.92 -7.38
C ASN A 56 -1.81 -19.60 -8.54
N ARG A 57 -2.48 -19.91 -9.63
CA ARG A 57 -1.92 -20.56 -10.81
C ARG A 57 -1.58 -19.50 -11.86
N PRO A 58 -0.30 -19.39 -12.28
CA PRO A 58 0.15 -18.36 -13.24
C PRO A 58 -0.65 -18.36 -14.54
N GLU A 59 -1.06 -19.54 -15.03
CA GLU A 59 -1.87 -19.72 -16.24
C GLU A 59 -3.31 -19.19 -16.12
N GLU A 60 -3.74 -18.91 -14.91
CA GLU A 60 -5.06 -18.33 -14.61
C GLU A 60 -4.99 -16.83 -14.31
N LEU A 61 -3.82 -16.19 -14.48
CA LEU A 61 -3.71 -14.75 -14.32
C LEU A 61 -4.57 -14.05 -15.39
N MET A 62 -5.59 -13.32 -14.94
CA MET A 62 -6.52 -12.67 -15.85
C MET A 62 -5.90 -11.44 -16.52
N PRO A 63 -6.17 -11.20 -17.81
CA PRO A 63 -5.77 -9.95 -18.45
C PRO A 63 -6.45 -8.75 -17.78
N ALA A 64 -5.67 -7.66 -17.60
CA ALA A 64 -6.11 -6.43 -16.94
C ALA A 64 -5.35 -5.22 -17.49
N ASP A 65 -5.88 -4.01 -17.26
CA ASP A 65 -5.22 -2.76 -17.60
C ASP A 65 -4.10 -2.43 -16.63
N ILE A 66 -4.33 -2.74 -15.34
CA ILE A 66 -3.35 -2.49 -14.27
C ILE A 66 -3.17 -3.75 -13.40
N TYR A 67 -1.93 -4.13 -13.19
CA TYR A 67 -1.54 -5.15 -12.22
C TYR A 67 -0.84 -4.51 -11.03
N ILE A 68 -1.37 -4.71 -9.82
CA ILE A 68 -0.83 -4.16 -8.58
C ILE A 68 -0.10 -5.25 -7.81
N ILE A 69 1.23 -5.26 -7.85
CA ILE A 69 2.07 -6.19 -7.09
C ILE A 69 2.22 -5.65 -5.66
N SER A 70 1.55 -6.32 -4.73
CA SER A 70 1.52 -5.97 -3.31
C SER A 70 1.98 -7.15 -2.46
N VAL A 71 3.24 -7.48 -2.59
CA VAL A 71 3.97 -8.53 -1.87
C VAL A 71 5.06 -7.90 -0.98
N SER A 72 5.84 -8.73 -0.26
CA SER A 72 7.00 -8.21 0.49
C SER A 72 8.03 -7.61 -0.46
N ASP A 73 8.73 -6.56 -0.04
CA ASP A 73 9.70 -5.80 -0.86
C ASP A 73 10.70 -6.70 -1.59
N ARG A 74 11.27 -7.69 -0.87
CA ARG A 74 12.23 -8.67 -1.43
C ARG A 74 11.65 -9.61 -2.48
N ALA A 75 10.33 -9.73 -2.59
CA ALA A 75 9.67 -10.64 -3.53
C ALA A 75 9.13 -9.91 -4.77
N VAL A 76 9.22 -8.60 -4.84
CA VAL A 76 8.64 -7.81 -5.95
C VAL A 76 9.25 -8.23 -7.29
N GLY A 77 10.58 -8.24 -7.41
CA GLY A 77 11.28 -8.59 -8.65
C GLY A 77 11.01 -10.03 -9.09
N ASP A 78 11.11 -11.00 -8.16
CA ASP A 78 10.86 -12.42 -8.46
C ASP A 78 9.42 -12.65 -8.94
N VAL A 79 8.44 -12.07 -8.25
CA VAL A 79 7.03 -12.20 -8.62
C VAL A 79 6.76 -11.52 -9.97
N ALA A 80 7.31 -10.32 -10.17
CA ALA A 80 7.14 -9.59 -11.42
C ALA A 80 7.75 -10.33 -12.63
N SER A 81 8.87 -11.02 -12.44
CA SER A 81 9.55 -11.79 -13.49
C SER A 81 8.90 -13.15 -13.75
N SER A 82 8.15 -13.70 -12.80
CA SER A 82 7.53 -15.04 -12.90
C SER A 82 6.16 -15.06 -13.56
N LEU A 83 5.56 -13.89 -13.81
CA LEU A 83 4.20 -13.78 -14.34
C LEU A 83 4.19 -13.18 -15.76
N CYS A 84 3.23 -13.62 -16.58
CA CYS A 84 2.99 -13.06 -17.90
C CYS A 84 1.84 -12.04 -17.81
N PHE A 85 2.14 -10.78 -18.06
CA PHE A 85 1.16 -9.70 -18.05
C PHE A 85 0.58 -9.45 -19.45
N ALA A 86 -0.63 -8.88 -19.52
CA ALA A 86 -1.23 -8.52 -20.79
C ALA A 86 -0.38 -7.45 -21.50
N PRO A 87 -0.10 -7.59 -22.82
CA PRO A 87 0.66 -6.59 -23.55
C PRO A 87 0.04 -5.19 -23.46
N GLY A 88 0.89 -4.18 -23.21
CA GLY A 88 0.44 -2.79 -23.08
C GLY A 88 -0.21 -2.44 -21.73
N SER A 89 -0.35 -3.40 -20.82
CA SER A 89 -0.85 -3.12 -19.47
C SER A 89 0.18 -2.35 -18.62
N VAL A 90 -0.28 -1.78 -17.52
CA VAL A 90 0.58 -1.12 -16.54
C VAL A 90 0.82 -2.06 -15.35
N VAL A 91 2.08 -2.37 -15.10
CA VAL A 91 2.49 -3.15 -13.93
C VAL A 91 3.04 -2.20 -12.88
N VAL A 92 2.46 -2.22 -11.69
CA VAL A 92 2.89 -1.38 -10.57
C VAL A 92 3.20 -2.22 -9.34
N HIS A 93 4.08 -1.71 -8.46
CA HIS A 93 4.22 -2.25 -7.11
C HIS A 93 3.88 -1.20 -6.05
N THR A 94 3.66 -1.65 -4.81
CA THR A 94 3.27 -0.79 -3.69
C THR A 94 4.39 -0.58 -2.66
N ALA A 95 5.59 -1.07 -2.91
CA ALA A 95 6.71 -1.02 -1.98
C ALA A 95 7.33 0.39 -1.90
N GLY A 96 7.65 0.82 -0.69
CA GLY A 96 8.27 2.13 -0.44
C GLY A 96 9.75 2.20 -0.78
N SER A 97 10.48 1.07 -0.62
CA SER A 97 11.94 1.00 -0.74
C SER A 97 12.43 0.44 -2.09
N VAL A 98 11.56 -0.25 -2.84
CA VAL A 98 11.91 -0.95 -4.09
C VAL A 98 11.94 0.04 -5.26
N PRO A 99 12.99 0.03 -6.12
CA PRO A 99 13.05 0.91 -7.28
C PRO A 99 12.16 0.43 -8.43
N LEU A 100 11.78 1.37 -9.32
CA LEU A 100 11.00 1.08 -10.52
C LEU A 100 11.64 0.03 -11.44
N ALA A 101 12.97 -0.04 -11.43
CA ALA A 101 13.75 -0.95 -12.26
C ALA A 101 13.54 -2.45 -11.95
N GLU A 102 12.98 -2.78 -10.78
CA GLU A 102 12.64 -4.17 -10.42
C GLU A 102 11.43 -4.72 -11.18
N LEU A 103 10.68 -3.88 -11.88
CA LEU A 103 9.56 -4.30 -12.71
C LEU A 103 10.00 -4.60 -14.15
N PRO A 104 9.39 -5.60 -14.83
CA PRO A 104 9.68 -5.90 -16.23
C PRO A 104 9.34 -4.70 -17.12
N SER A 105 10.13 -4.50 -18.17
CA SER A 105 9.95 -3.40 -19.13
C SER A 105 9.52 -3.86 -20.51
N GLU A 106 9.54 -5.15 -20.78
CA GLU A 106 9.22 -5.69 -22.09
C GLU A 106 7.72 -5.96 -22.21
N GLY A 107 7.09 -5.30 -23.18
CA GLY A 107 5.68 -5.49 -23.50
C GLY A 107 4.68 -4.86 -22.52
N VAL A 108 5.15 -4.21 -21.44
CA VAL A 108 4.31 -3.58 -20.41
C VAL A 108 4.84 -2.20 -20.05
N HIS A 109 4.00 -1.41 -19.39
CA HIS A 109 4.38 -0.14 -18.79
C HIS A 109 4.60 -0.30 -17.28
N ARG A 110 5.47 0.55 -16.70
CA ARG A 110 5.88 0.44 -15.30
C ARG A 110 5.50 1.65 -14.48
N GLY A 111 5.07 1.38 -13.26
CA GLY A 111 4.82 2.43 -12.28
C GLY A 111 4.89 1.95 -10.84
N ILE A 112 4.67 2.87 -9.93
CA ILE A 112 4.63 2.61 -8.49
C ILE A 112 3.45 3.35 -7.89
N LEU A 113 2.73 2.69 -6.99
CA LEU A 113 1.63 3.24 -6.19
C LEU A 113 1.95 3.04 -4.71
N TYR A 114 2.73 3.93 -4.12
CA TYR A 114 3.11 3.84 -2.72
C TYR A 114 2.11 4.62 -1.84
N ALA A 115 1.19 3.89 -1.23
CA ALA A 115 0.25 4.43 -0.25
C ALA A 115 0.96 4.62 1.11
N PHE A 116 1.07 5.89 1.56
CA PHE A 116 1.79 6.21 2.79
C PHE A 116 0.88 6.13 3.99
N GLN A 117 0.69 4.92 4.49
CA GLN A 117 -0.16 4.60 5.63
C GLN A 117 0.31 3.30 6.30
N SER A 118 -0.06 3.12 7.56
CA SER A 118 0.06 1.85 8.27
C SER A 118 -1.16 0.97 8.00
N PHE A 119 -0.95 -0.17 7.38
CA PHE A 119 -2.01 -1.11 7.04
C PHE A 119 -2.02 -2.29 8.00
N THR A 120 -3.13 -2.49 8.70
CA THR A 120 -3.32 -3.57 9.66
C THR A 120 -4.42 -4.50 9.16
N HIS A 121 -4.20 -5.82 9.32
CA HIS A 121 -5.16 -6.84 8.92
C HIS A 121 -6.55 -6.59 9.51
N GLY A 122 -7.58 -6.75 8.68
CA GLY A 122 -8.98 -6.65 9.10
C GLY A 122 -9.48 -5.24 9.38
N ARG A 123 -8.63 -4.19 9.29
CA ARG A 123 -9.07 -2.80 9.45
C ARG A 123 -9.45 -2.20 8.10
N ASP A 124 -10.61 -1.60 8.02
CA ASP A 124 -11.01 -0.75 6.91
C ASP A 124 -10.28 0.58 7.00
N ILE A 125 -9.42 0.86 6.00
CA ILE A 125 -8.68 2.10 5.89
C ILE A 125 -9.28 2.91 4.76
N ALA A 126 -9.74 4.13 5.07
CA ALA A 126 -10.21 5.05 4.06
C ALA A 126 -9.03 5.52 3.19
N PHE A 127 -9.20 5.49 1.88
CA PHE A 127 -8.23 6.03 0.92
C PHE A 127 -8.45 7.52 0.68
N GLU A 128 -9.59 8.07 1.12
CA GLU A 128 -9.89 9.50 1.04
C GLU A 128 -8.84 10.33 1.77
N GLY A 129 -8.20 11.25 1.05
CA GLY A 129 -7.14 12.11 1.56
C GLY A 129 -5.80 11.41 1.86
N LEU A 130 -5.70 10.08 1.65
CA LEU A 130 -4.48 9.32 1.91
C LEU A 130 -3.36 9.75 0.94
N PRO A 131 -2.14 10.06 1.43
CA PRO A 131 -1.02 10.34 0.54
C PRO A 131 -0.65 9.12 -0.30
N LEU A 132 -0.70 9.25 -1.62
CA LEU A 132 -0.30 8.24 -2.59
C LEU A 132 0.87 8.78 -3.42
N PHE A 133 2.06 8.24 -3.20
CA PHE A 133 3.24 8.63 -3.97
C PHE A 133 3.34 7.78 -5.22
N VAL A 134 3.40 8.46 -6.38
CA VAL A 134 3.40 7.83 -7.70
C VAL A 134 4.73 8.08 -8.41
N GLU A 135 5.29 7.01 -8.96
CA GLU A 135 6.39 7.02 -9.91
C GLU A 135 5.96 6.29 -11.17
N ALA A 136 6.39 6.74 -12.34
CA ALA A 136 6.08 6.10 -13.61
C ALA A 136 7.22 6.30 -14.60
N GLU A 137 7.36 5.38 -15.55
CA GLU A 137 8.40 5.43 -16.59
C GLU A 137 8.17 6.53 -17.63
N SER A 138 6.95 7.01 -17.77
CA SER A 138 6.57 8.05 -18.72
C SER A 138 5.48 8.96 -18.14
N GLU A 139 5.31 10.14 -18.75
CA GLU A 139 4.27 11.08 -18.37
C GLU A 139 2.86 10.53 -18.64
N GLN A 140 2.70 9.75 -19.69
CA GLN A 140 1.43 9.12 -20.02
C GLN A 140 1.01 8.13 -18.92
N VAL A 141 1.93 7.28 -18.48
CA VAL A 141 1.67 6.31 -17.40
C VAL A 141 1.44 7.05 -16.08
N TYR A 142 2.19 8.13 -15.82
CA TYR A 142 1.97 8.95 -14.63
C TYR A 142 0.54 9.50 -14.57
N ASN A 143 0.06 10.11 -15.67
CA ASN A 143 -1.27 10.69 -15.74
C ASN A 143 -2.38 9.65 -15.53
N LEU A 144 -2.18 8.42 -16.05
CA LEU A 144 -3.08 7.31 -15.81
C LEU A 144 -3.11 6.91 -14.33
N LEU A 145 -1.95 6.74 -13.71
CA LEU A 145 -1.85 6.36 -12.30
C LEU A 145 -2.31 7.48 -11.35
N GLU A 146 -2.10 8.75 -11.72
CA GLU A 146 -2.64 9.89 -10.99
C GLU A 146 -4.17 9.89 -11.01
N ALA A 147 -4.77 9.70 -12.19
CA ALA A 147 -6.23 9.60 -12.33
C ALA A 147 -6.78 8.41 -11.53
N PHE A 148 -6.09 7.27 -11.58
CA PHE A 148 -6.40 6.08 -10.79
C PHE A 148 -6.39 6.37 -9.29
N GLY A 149 -5.34 6.99 -8.77
CA GLY A 149 -5.24 7.35 -7.35
C GLY A 149 -6.31 8.35 -6.92
N ARG A 150 -6.63 9.33 -7.76
CA ARG A 150 -7.71 10.30 -7.51
C ARG A 150 -9.09 9.64 -7.50
N ALA A 151 -9.32 8.64 -8.35
CA ALA A 151 -10.57 7.86 -8.35
C ALA A 151 -10.77 7.07 -7.05
N LEU A 152 -9.69 6.81 -6.29
CA LEU A 152 -9.74 6.23 -4.94
C LEU A 152 -9.84 7.29 -3.82
N GLY A 153 -9.90 8.59 -4.16
CA GLY A 153 -9.93 9.69 -3.20
C GLY A 153 -8.56 10.07 -2.63
N CYS A 154 -7.46 9.51 -3.15
CA CYS A 154 -6.12 9.78 -2.64
C CYS A 154 -5.64 11.20 -2.97
N ARG A 155 -4.78 11.74 -2.09
CA ARG A 155 -3.93 12.88 -2.43
C ARG A 155 -2.67 12.36 -3.13
N VAL A 156 -2.66 12.48 -4.46
CA VAL A 156 -1.58 11.97 -5.30
C VAL A 156 -0.43 12.96 -5.38
N GLU A 157 0.79 12.49 -5.15
CA GLU A 157 2.04 13.25 -5.27
C GLU A 157 3.07 12.45 -6.07
N ARG A 158 3.80 13.14 -6.96
CA ARG A 158 4.91 12.51 -7.70
C ARG A 158 6.12 12.34 -6.79
N ALA A 159 6.71 11.14 -6.80
CA ALA A 159 7.94 10.88 -6.08
C ALA A 159 8.83 9.90 -6.85
N SER A 160 10.10 10.27 -7.06
CA SER A 160 11.11 9.34 -7.56
C SER A 160 11.40 8.23 -6.55
N SER A 161 12.05 7.16 -7.00
CA SER A 161 12.51 6.08 -6.11
C SER A 161 13.37 6.58 -4.95
N GLU A 162 14.23 7.58 -5.17
CA GLU A 162 15.04 8.19 -4.11
C GLU A 162 14.19 8.95 -3.11
N ARG A 163 13.29 9.83 -3.59
CA ARG A 163 12.37 10.59 -2.73
C ARG A 163 11.47 9.66 -1.92
N ARG A 164 10.93 8.63 -2.56
CA ARG A 164 10.06 7.64 -1.91
C ARG A 164 10.80 6.88 -0.81
N ARG A 165 12.08 6.51 -1.04
CA ARG A 165 12.91 5.84 -0.03
C ARG A 165 13.14 6.71 1.20
N VAL A 166 13.34 8.02 1.04
CA VAL A 166 13.45 8.98 2.15
C VAL A 166 12.11 9.09 2.90
N ILE A 167 10.99 9.21 2.18
CA ILE A 167 9.64 9.25 2.76
C ILE A 167 9.36 7.96 3.55
N HIS A 168 9.68 6.80 2.96
CA HIS A 168 9.51 5.50 3.62
C HIS A 168 10.35 5.42 4.91
N LEU A 169 11.61 5.83 4.86
CA LEU A 169 12.48 5.85 6.04
C LEU A 169 11.89 6.75 7.15
N ALA A 170 11.43 7.94 6.81
CA ALA A 170 10.75 8.81 7.79
C ALA A 170 9.52 8.12 8.38
N GLY A 171 8.73 7.42 7.56
CA GLY A 171 7.58 6.62 8.00
C GLY A 171 7.97 5.51 8.98
N VAL A 172 9.10 4.83 8.75
CA VAL A 172 9.61 3.81 9.68
C VAL A 172 9.88 4.43 11.07
N PHE A 173 10.46 5.62 11.12
CA PHE A 173 10.70 6.30 12.40
C PHE A 173 9.41 6.66 13.13
N VAL A 174 8.45 7.28 12.47
CA VAL A 174 7.22 7.76 13.12
C VAL A 174 6.17 6.68 13.35
N ASN A 175 6.31 5.50 12.76
CA ASN A 175 5.38 4.39 12.91
C ASN A 175 6.04 3.16 13.53
N ASN A 176 6.98 2.53 12.84
CA ASN A 176 7.51 1.23 13.26
C ASN A 176 8.31 1.33 14.57
N PHE A 177 9.20 2.32 14.69
CA PHE A 177 9.95 2.52 15.93
C PHE A 177 9.06 2.97 17.08
N VAL A 178 8.10 3.84 16.83
CA VAL A 178 7.13 4.25 17.87
C VAL A 178 6.33 3.04 18.37
N ASN A 179 5.83 2.19 17.47
CA ASN A 179 5.13 0.96 17.86
C ASN A 179 6.04 0.00 18.64
N HIS A 180 7.31 -0.12 18.26
CA HIS A 180 8.27 -0.93 19.00
C HIS A 180 8.55 -0.36 20.39
N LEU A 181 8.70 0.97 20.53
CA LEU A 181 8.85 1.62 21.82
C LEU A 181 7.62 1.43 22.71
N TYR A 182 6.40 1.43 22.14
CA TYR A 182 5.19 1.11 22.90
C TYR A 182 5.17 -0.34 23.39
N ALA A 183 5.66 -1.29 22.59
CA ALA A 183 5.77 -2.68 23.02
C ALA A 183 6.77 -2.84 24.18
N LEU A 184 7.92 -2.18 24.10
CA LEU A 184 8.88 -2.15 25.23
C LEU A 184 8.30 -1.49 26.47
N ALA A 185 7.53 -0.40 26.31
CA ALA A 185 6.88 0.27 27.43
C ALA A 185 5.80 -0.62 28.09
N ASP A 186 5.11 -1.44 27.30
CA ASP A 186 4.14 -2.44 27.82
C ASP A 186 4.85 -3.50 28.68
N GLU A 187 5.98 -4.03 28.20
CA GLU A 187 6.80 -4.98 28.97
C GLU A 187 7.28 -4.36 30.29
N ILE A 188 7.84 -3.14 30.25
CA ILE A 188 8.36 -2.45 31.44
C ILE A 188 7.25 -2.21 32.48
N ILE A 189 6.05 -1.78 32.05
CA ILE A 189 4.98 -1.45 32.97
C ILE A 189 4.29 -2.71 33.53
N ALA A 190 4.32 -3.81 32.78
CA ALA A 190 3.83 -5.11 33.22
C ALA A 190 4.67 -5.64 34.40
N ASP A 191 5.98 -5.41 34.42
CA ASP A 191 6.88 -5.76 35.53
C ASP A 191 6.50 -5.02 36.82
N ALA A 192 5.89 -3.84 36.74
CA ALA A 192 5.34 -3.10 37.87
C ALA A 192 3.91 -3.52 38.25
N GLY A 193 3.36 -4.57 37.62
CA GLY A 193 2.00 -5.05 37.86
C GLY A 193 0.90 -4.13 37.30
N LEU A 194 1.25 -3.27 36.36
CA LEU A 194 0.32 -2.31 35.74
C LEU A 194 0.04 -2.72 34.28
N ARG A 195 -1.03 -2.16 33.72
CA ARG A 195 -1.42 -2.40 32.34
C ARG A 195 -1.04 -1.20 31.46
N PHE A 196 -0.82 -1.44 30.16
CA PHE A 196 -0.43 -0.42 29.18
C PHE A 196 -1.35 0.79 29.15
N GLU A 197 -2.63 0.61 29.46
CA GLU A 197 -3.63 1.70 29.48
C GLU A 197 -3.26 2.87 30.38
N VAL A 198 -2.41 2.65 31.40
CA VAL A 198 -1.91 3.72 32.27
C VAL A 198 -1.06 4.74 31.51
N LEU A 199 -0.42 4.34 30.41
CA LEU A 199 0.41 5.21 29.57
C LEU A 199 -0.41 5.99 28.52
N ARG A 200 -1.65 5.61 28.32
CA ARG A 200 -2.51 6.19 27.26
C ARG A 200 -2.67 7.71 27.34
N PRO A 201 -2.86 8.33 28.52
CA PRO A 201 -2.98 9.79 28.59
C PRO A 201 -1.71 10.52 28.10
N LEU A 202 -0.53 9.99 28.39
CA LEU A 202 0.75 10.54 27.94
C LEU A 202 0.89 10.43 26.40
N ILE A 203 0.51 9.30 25.81
CA ILE A 203 0.52 9.08 24.37
C ILE A 203 -0.41 10.06 23.65
N LEU A 204 -1.63 10.24 24.19
CA LEU A 204 -2.61 11.16 23.61
C LEU A 204 -2.15 12.63 23.69
N GLU A 205 -1.46 13.02 24.78
CA GLU A 205 -0.90 14.36 24.90
C GLU A 205 0.19 14.63 23.86
N ILE A 206 1.08 13.68 23.61
CA ILE A 206 2.09 13.79 22.54
C ILE A 206 1.42 13.95 21.18
N GLN A 207 0.37 13.17 20.89
CA GLN A 207 -0.38 13.30 19.63
C GLN A 207 -1.03 14.68 19.49
N ARG A 208 -1.56 15.24 20.58
CA ARG A 208 -2.14 16.59 20.59
C ARG A 208 -1.08 17.65 20.29
N ILE A 209 0.08 17.58 20.95
CA ILE A 209 1.20 18.50 20.71
C ILE A 209 1.65 18.46 19.24
N LEU A 210 1.70 17.26 18.64
CA LEU A 210 2.04 17.08 17.23
C LEU A 210 1.00 17.68 16.28
N SER A 211 -0.29 17.56 16.62
CA SER A 211 -1.40 18.09 15.80
C SER A 211 -1.46 19.61 15.81
N ASP A 212 -1.03 20.25 16.90
CA ASP A 212 -1.04 21.72 17.05
C ASP A 212 0.08 22.44 16.27
N HIS A 213 0.75 21.74 15.32
CA HIS A 213 1.83 22.27 14.45
C HIS A 213 3.00 22.88 15.22
N ASN A 214 3.31 22.35 16.37
CA ASN A 214 4.30 22.97 17.22
C ASN A 214 5.73 22.66 16.75
N PRO A 215 6.57 23.70 16.53
CA PRO A 215 8.02 23.56 16.38
C PRO A 215 8.70 22.83 17.55
N ALA A 216 7.98 22.62 18.66
CA ALA A 216 8.45 21.92 19.87
C ALA A 216 8.91 20.47 19.66
N LEU A 217 8.60 19.84 18.53
CA LEU A 217 9.30 18.60 18.12
C LEU A 217 10.82 18.73 18.09
N ARG A 218 11.33 19.95 17.94
CA ARG A 218 12.77 20.24 18.00
C ARG A 218 13.31 20.33 19.44
N TYR A 219 12.45 20.49 20.43
CA TYR A 219 12.83 20.68 21.82
C TYR A 219 12.60 19.47 22.72
N ALA A 220 11.86 18.46 22.25
CA ALA A 220 11.67 17.21 22.99
C ALA A 220 12.90 16.26 22.95
N ALA A 221 13.97 16.67 22.28
CA ALA A 221 15.20 15.90 22.14
C ALA A 221 16.40 16.51 22.91
N THR A 222 16.17 17.48 23.82
CA THR A 222 17.20 18.05 24.70
C THR A 222 17.04 17.59 26.14
#